data_141d66bb9159a61e8d69591ea5dbbbed
#
_entry.id   141d66bb9159a61e8d69591ea5dbbbed
#
_cell.length_a   1.000
_cell.length_b   1.000
_cell.length_c   1.000
_cell.angle_alpha   90.00
_cell.angle_beta   90.00
_cell.angle_gamma   90.00
#
_symmetry.space_group_name_H-M   'P 1'
#
loop_
_entity.id
_entity.type
_entity.pdbx_description
1 polymer ?
#
loop_
_entity_poly.entity_id
_entity_poly.type
_entity_poly.pdbx_seq_one_letter_code
_entity_poly.pdbx_strand_id
1 'polypeptide(L)'
;MYAYIARRLLATLPVMAVVGIAVFMLLHLTPGDPAVVIAGDYARPEDIEKIRERLGLNEPLHLQFFSWVGAVLSGDLGTSIFSNLPVSKLIGQRLEPTLALAIATIIFAILVAVPMGVIAAWKAGTMTDRLIMVFAVLGFSVPVFVIGYAMMWLFSITLGWFPVQGYKPIGDGFWPFLRSITLPTVALGIIYVALIARITRASMLEVLTEDYMRTARAKGLDNNALLIRHALRNASVPIVTIIGIGIALLIGGVVVTESVFNIPGLGRLTIDAVLRRDYPIIQGVILIFSAAYVIVNLLIDLSYTVLDPRIRY
;
A
#
# COMPACT_ATOMS: atom_id res chain seq x y z
N MET A 1 9.01 -22.94 -14.12
CA MET A 1 7.98 -22.01 -13.68
C MET A 1 7.25 -22.48 -12.42
N TYR A 2 6.61 -23.66 -12.40
CA TYR A 2 5.91 -24.17 -11.20
C TYR A 2 6.81 -24.34 -9.98
N ALA A 3 8.01 -24.87 -10.13
CA ALA A 3 8.97 -25.03 -9.03
C ALA A 3 9.42 -23.68 -8.43
N TYR A 4 9.55 -22.65 -9.26
CA TYR A 4 9.88 -21.31 -8.81
C TYR A 4 8.74 -20.71 -7.99
N ILE A 5 7.49 -20.79 -8.50
CA ILE A 5 6.31 -20.32 -7.78
C ILE A 5 6.17 -21.03 -6.44
N ALA A 6 6.31 -22.38 -6.44
CA ALA A 6 6.24 -23.15 -5.20
C ALA A 6 7.33 -22.75 -4.20
N ARG A 7 8.57 -22.57 -4.65
CA ARG A 7 9.69 -22.11 -3.80
C ARG A 7 9.42 -20.71 -3.22
N ARG A 8 8.85 -19.79 -4.03
CA ARG A 8 8.50 -18.44 -3.58
C ARG A 8 7.35 -18.49 -2.56
N LEU A 9 6.31 -19.27 -2.80
CA LEU A 9 5.23 -19.48 -1.83
C LEU A 9 5.75 -20.07 -0.52
N LEU A 10 6.62 -21.08 -0.57
CA LEU A 10 7.24 -21.63 0.63
C LEU A 10 8.11 -20.60 1.37
N ALA A 11 8.79 -19.70 0.65
CA ALA A 11 9.59 -18.65 1.25
C ALA A 11 8.73 -17.58 1.96
N THR A 12 7.43 -17.48 1.67
CA THR A 12 6.53 -16.56 2.40
C THR A 12 6.11 -17.10 3.78
N LEU A 13 6.13 -18.42 3.98
CA LEU A 13 5.73 -19.04 5.24
C LEU A 13 6.56 -18.56 6.44
N PRO A 14 7.92 -18.56 6.39
CA PRO A 14 8.73 -18.00 7.48
C PRO A 14 8.42 -16.54 7.77
N VAL A 15 8.20 -15.74 6.73
CA VAL A 15 7.86 -14.31 6.87
C VAL A 15 6.54 -14.14 7.62
N MET A 16 5.50 -14.87 7.19
CA MET A 16 4.20 -14.84 7.86
C MET A 16 4.27 -15.40 9.29
N ALA A 17 5.11 -16.40 9.55
CA ALA A 17 5.34 -16.91 10.89
C ALA A 17 5.97 -15.86 11.83
N VAL A 18 6.99 -15.15 11.34
CA VAL A 18 7.62 -14.05 12.10
C VAL A 18 6.62 -12.93 12.36
N VAL A 19 5.84 -12.54 11.37
CA VAL A 19 4.78 -11.52 11.52
C VAL A 19 3.74 -12.02 12.53
N GLY A 20 3.29 -13.27 12.44
CA GLY A 20 2.32 -13.85 13.36
C GLY A 20 2.83 -13.82 14.81
N ILE A 21 4.09 -14.21 15.05
CA ILE A 21 4.72 -14.13 16.38
C ILE A 21 4.77 -12.67 16.86
N ALA A 22 5.22 -11.74 16.02
CA ALA A 22 5.31 -10.33 16.37
C ALA A 22 3.93 -9.75 16.72
N VAL A 23 2.92 -10.04 15.90
CA VAL A 23 1.53 -9.58 16.09
C VAL A 23 0.91 -10.17 17.37
N PHE A 24 1.13 -11.46 17.62
CA PHE A 24 0.71 -12.08 18.88
C PHE A 24 1.38 -11.44 20.10
N MET A 25 2.69 -11.19 20.01
CA MET A 25 3.45 -10.57 21.09
C MET A 25 3.03 -9.13 21.39
N LEU A 26 2.44 -8.40 20.44
CA LEU A 26 1.95 -7.03 20.70
C LEU A 26 1.02 -6.95 21.91
N LEU A 27 0.14 -7.92 22.09
CA LEU A 27 -0.77 -7.97 23.23
C LEU A 27 -0.01 -8.15 24.55
N HIS A 28 1.06 -8.95 24.55
CA HIS A 28 1.81 -9.33 25.76
C HIS A 28 2.94 -8.36 26.10
N LEU A 29 3.48 -7.64 25.12
CA LEU A 29 4.55 -6.65 25.32
C LEU A 29 4.02 -5.26 25.67
N THR A 30 2.73 -5.01 25.47
CA THR A 30 2.14 -3.72 25.83
C THR A 30 2.06 -3.59 27.35
N PRO A 31 2.49 -2.45 27.92
CA PRO A 31 2.39 -2.23 29.36
C PRO A 31 0.95 -2.29 29.86
N GLY A 32 0.70 -3.11 30.87
CA GLY A 32 -0.61 -3.33 31.48
C GLY A 32 -1.16 -4.73 31.20
N ASP A 33 -2.09 -5.17 32.06
CA ASP A 33 -2.82 -6.42 31.84
C ASP A 33 -3.90 -6.22 30.78
N PRO A 34 -3.90 -6.97 29.68
CA PRO A 34 -4.93 -6.87 28.65
C PRO A 34 -6.34 -7.00 29.19
N ALA A 35 -6.57 -7.85 30.17
CA ALA A 35 -7.89 -8.03 30.78
C ALA A 35 -8.36 -6.77 31.52
N VAL A 36 -7.44 -6.05 32.20
CA VAL A 36 -7.74 -4.77 32.85
C VAL A 36 -8.05 -3.69 31.85
N VAL A 37 -7.27 -3.60 30.77
CA VAL A 37 -7.50 -2.62 29.69
C VAL A 37 -8.86 -2.82 29.04
N ILE A 38 -9.27 -4.07 28.83
CA ILE A 38 -10.56 -4.44 28.25
C ILE A 38 -11.72 -4.16 29.22
N ALA A 39 -11.52 -4.48 30.48
CA ALA A 39 -12.55 -4.29 31.53
C ALA A 39 -12.80 -2.80 31.83
N GLY A 40 -11.77 -1.95 31.62
CA GLY A 40 -11.81 -0.51 31.92
C GLY A 40 -11.56 -0.19 33.39
N ASP A 41 -11.28 1.09 33.67
CA ASP A 41 -10.79 1.57 34.96
C ASP A 41 -11.74 1.35 36.17
N TYR A 42 -13.02 1.09 35.90
CA TYR A 42 -14.05 0.88 36.95
C TYR A 42 -14.55 -0.56 37.04
N ALA A 43 -13.89 -1.51 36.38
CA ALA A 43 -14.29 -2.90 36.38
C ALA A 43 -14.04 -3.55 37.74
N ARG A 44 -14.93 -4.46 38.15
CA ARG A 44 -14.74 -5.27 39.34
C ARG A 44 -13.68 -6.34 39.08
N PRO A 45 -12.93 -6.77 40.13
CA PRO A 45 -11.93 -7.85 39.98
C PRO A 45 -12.50 -9.13 39.36
N GLU A 46 -13.76 -9.45 39.67
CA GLU A 46 -14.47 -10.62 39.15
C GLU A 46 -14.72 -10.52 37.61
N ASP A 47 -14.97 -9.32 37.11
CA ASP A 47 -15.22 -9.10 35.68
C ASP A 47 -13.90 -9.15 34.89
N ILE A 48 -12.81 -8.67 35.48
CA ILE A 48 -11.46 -8.78 34.93
C ILE A 48 -11.06 -10.27 34.83
N GLU A 49 -11.32 -11.06 35.86
CA GLU A 49 -10.99 -12.50 35.85
C GLU A 49 -11.80 -13.27 34.79
N LYS A 50 -13.09 -12.98 34.64
CA LYS A 50 -13.92 -13.57 33.58
C LYS A 50 -13.39 -13.24 32.17
N ILE A 51 -12.90 -12.00 31.98
CA ILE A 51 -12.30 -11.59 30.70
C ILE A 51 -10.99 -12.35 30.49
N ARG A 52 -10.16 -12.48 31.52
CA ARG A 52 -8.91 -13.22 31.48
C ARG A 52 -9.12 -14.70 31.13
N GLU A 53 -10.08 -15.35 31.77
CA GLU A 53 -10.48 -16.73 31.47
C GLU A 53 -11.01 -16.85 30.02
N ARG A 54 -11.91 -15.94 29.62
CA ARG A 54 -12.51 -15.95 28.27
C ARG A 54 -11.48 -15.77 27.16
N LEU A 55 -10.44 -15.00 27.41
CA LEU A 55 -9.33 -14.76 26.47
C LEU A 55 -8.22 -15.80 26.57
N GLY A 56 -8.33 -16.76 27.52
CA GLY A 56 -7.32 -17.77 27.75
C GLY A 56 -5.99 -17.23 28.25
N LEU A 57 -5.97 -16.02 28.85
CA LEU A 57 -4.74 -15.37 29.32
C LEU A 57 -4.08 -16.08 30.50
N ASN A 58 -4.78 -17.00 31.18
CA ASN A 58 -4.27 -17.85 32.23
C ASN A 58 -3.47 -19.07 31.74
N GLU A 59 -3.57 -19.37 30.43
CA GLU A 59 -2.85 -20.47 29.81
C GLU A 59 -1.38 -20.10 29.56
N PRO A 60 -0.47 -21.09 29.47
CA PRO A 60 0.90 -20.85 29.05
C PRO A 60 0.97 -20.19 27.67
N LEU A 61 1.90 -19.23 27.44
CA LEU A 61 2.02 -18.44 26.22
C LEU A 61 2.04 -19.27 24.93
N HIS A 62 2.67 -20.42 24.94
CA HIS A 62 2.71 -21.28 23.75
C HIS A 62 1.33 -21.88 23.41
N LEU A 63 0.50 -22.22 24.40
CA LEU A 63 -0.85 -22.68 24.16
C LEU A 63 -1.75 -21.56 23.64
N GLN A 64 -1.63 -20.35 24.23
CA GLN A 64 -2.31 -19.16 23.73
C GLN A 64 -1.96 -18.88 22.26
N PHE A 65 -0.65 -18.96 21.92
CA PHE A 65 -0.18 -18.75 20.54
C PHE A 65 -0.77 -19.76 19.55
N PHE A 66 -0.70 -21.06 19.86
CA PHE A 66 -1.23 -22.07 18.95
C PHE A 66 -2.76 -22.02 18.83
N SER A 67 -3.47 -21.71 19.90
CA SER A 67 -4.92 -21.47 19.87
C SER A 67 -5.27 -20.28 18.99
N TRP A 68 -4.55 -19.16 19.17
CA TRP A 68 -4.72 -17.96 18.36
C TRP A 68 -4.41 -18.21 16.87
N VAL A 69 -3.30 -18.89 16.57
CA VAL A 69 -2.96 -19.27 15.18
C VAL A 69 -4.06 -20.15 14.58
N GLY A 70 -4.58 -21.12 15.32
CA GLY A 70 -5.67 -21.97 14.90
C GLY A 70 -6.95 -21.18 14.57
N ALA A 71 -7.30 -20.20 15.43
CA ALA A 71 -8.42 -19.29 15.17
C ALA A 71 -8.21 -18.45 13.89
N VAL A 72 -7.03 -17.84 13.75
CA VAL A 72 -6.69 -17.04 12.54
C VAL A 72 -6.77 -17.88 11.27
N LEU A 73 -6.23 -19.11 11.28
CA LEU A 73 -6.28 -20.02 10.12
C LEU A 73 -7.69 -20.47 9.78
N SER A 74 -8.60 -20.52 10.76
CA SER A 74 -10.04 -20.82 10.54
C SER A 74 -10.85 -19.58 10.11
N GLY A 75 -10.19 -18.40 9.98
CA GLY A 75 -10.83 -17.13 9.60
C GLY A 75 -11.42 -16.33 10.75
N ASP A 76 -11.24 -16.79 11.99
CA ASP A 76 -11.64 -16.05 13.18
C ASP A 76 -10.51 -15.14 13.63
N LEU A 77 -10.67 -13.84 13.38
CA LEU A 77 -9.77 -12.77 13.81
C LEU A 77 -10.14 -12.20 15.19
N GLY A 78 -11.08 -12.83 15.89
CA GLY A 78 -11.61 -12.36 17.15
C GLY A 78 -12.70 -11.28 17.02
N THR A 79 -13.06 -10.72 18.17
CA THR A 79 -14.07 -9.66 18.29
C THR A 79 -13.45 -8.38 18.82
N SER A 80 -13.88 -7.24 18.28
CA SER A 80 -13.48 -5.92 18.79
C SER A 80 -13.91 -5.75 20.24
N ILE A 81 -13.02 -5.23 21.05
CA ILE A 81 -13.25 -4.98 22.49
C ILE A 81 -14.35 -3.94 22.71
N PHE A 82 -14.40 -2.91 21.86
CA PHE A 82 -15.30 -1.77 22.04
C PHE A 82 -16.63 -1.93 21.30
N SER A 83 -16.61 -2.47 20.07
CA SER A 83 -17.83 -2.58 19.28
C SER A 83 -18.56 -3.92 19.48
N ASN A 84 -17.90 -4.93 20.07
CA ASN A 84 -18.36 -6.31 20.19
C ASN A 84 -18.74 -6.95 18.82
N LEU A 85 -18.18 -6.41 17.72
CA LEU A 85 -18.38 -6.95 16.38
C LEU A 85 -17.20 -7.82 15.97
N PRO A 86 -17.41 -8.85 15.13
CA PRO A 86 -16.32 -9.64 14.55
C PRO A 86 -15.35 -8.75 13.78
N VAL A 87 -14.05 -8.91 14.02
CA VAL A 87 -12.99 -8.15 13.36
C VAL A 87 -13.02 -8.39 11.85
N SER A 88 -13.30 -9.61 11.40
CA SER A 88 -13.46 -9.94 9.97
C SER A 88 -14.55 -9.11 9.29
N LYS A 89 -15.68 -8.85 9.98
CA LYS A 89 -16.76 -7.98 9.48
C LYS A 89 -16.31 -6.53 9.38
N LEU A 90 -15.63 -6.01 10.40
CA LEU A 90 -15.12 -4.62 10.41
C LEU A 90 -14.10 -4.38 9.31
N ILE A 91 -13.20 -5.36 9.08
CA ILE A 91 -12.23 -5.33 7.99
C ILE A 91 -12.94 -5.39 6.63
N GLY A 92 -13.87 -6.34 6.44
CA GLY A 92 -14.60 -6.50 5.18
C GLY A 92 -15.32 -5.22 4.74
N GLN A 93 -15.94 -4.50 5.67
CA GLN A 93 -16.63 -3.23 5.38
C GLN A 93 -15.68 -2.08 4.96
N ARG A 94 -14.39 -2.18 5.33
CA ARG A 94 -13.40 -1.13 5.10
C ARG A 94 -12.36 -1.48 4.04
N LEU A 95 -12.45 -2.67 3.49
CA LEU A 95 -11.50 -3.16 2.49
C LEU A 95 -11.67 -2.43 1.14
N GLU A 96 -12.92 -2.23 0.70
CA GLU A 96 -13.22 -1.58 -0.58
C GLU A 96 -12.61 -0.18 -0.68
N PRO A 97 -12.84 0.77 0.27
CA PRO A 97 -12.25 2.10 0.18
C PRO A 97 -10.73 2.10 0.11
N THR A 98 -10.08 1.26 0.92
CA THR A 98 -8.60 1.13 0.93
C THR A 98 -8.08 0.60 -0.40
N LEU A 99 -8.67 -0.48 -0.92
CA LEU A 99 -8.27 -1.05 -2.21
C LEU A 99 -8.54 -0.09 -3.36
N ALA A 100 -9.69 0.58 -3.36
CA ALA A 100 -10.04 1.56 -4.38
C ALA A 100 -9.01 2.71 -4.42
N LEU A 101 -8.64 3.25 -3.25
CA LEU A 101 -7.63 4.30 -3.15
C LEU A 101 -6.25 3.80 -3.60
N ALA A 102 -5.82 2.63 -3.16
CA ALA A 102 -4.53 2.06 -3.52
C ALA A 102 -4.43 1.79 -5.03
N ILE A 103 -5.45 1.15 -5.62
CA ILE A 103 -5.49 0.84 -7.05
C ILE A 103 -5.53 2.12 -7.89
N ALA A 104 -6.40 3.07 -7.54
CA ALA A 104 -6.48 4.35 -8.24
C ALA A 104 -5.16 5.12 -8.19
N THR A 105 -4.50 5.13 -7.01
CA THR A 105 -3.23 5.81 -6.82
C THR A 105 -2.12 5.21 -7.68
N ILE A 106 -1.99 3.88 -7.72
CA ILE A 106 -0.92 3.25 -8.50
C ILE A 106 -1.16 3.39 -10.01
N ILE A 107 -2.42 3.29 -10.46
CA ILE A 107 -2.78 3.52 -11.86
C ILE A 107 -2.45 4.96 -12.25
N PHE A 108 -2.86 5.94 -11.45
CA PHE A 108 -2.54 7.36 -11.67
C PHE A 108 -1.03 7.59 -11.70
N ALA A 109 -0.30 7.03 -10.73
CA ALA A 109 1.14 7.19 -10.65
C ALA A 109 1.86 6.62 -11.88
N ILE A 110 1.49 5.42 -12.35
CA ILE A 110 2.08 4.80 -13.54
C ILE A 110 1.77 5.62 -14.78
N LEU A 111 0.49 5.99 -14.98
CA LEU A 111 0.05 6.74 -16.18
C LEU A 111 0.70 8.11 -16.29
N VAL A 112 1.07 8.74 -15.19
CA VAL A 112 1.71 10.05 -15.17
C VAL A 112 3.24 9.92 -15.15
N ALA A 113 3.78 9.09 -14.26
CA ALA A 113 5.22 9.03 -14.01
C ALA A 113 6.01 8.42 -15.16
N VAL A 114 5.52 7.32 -15.76
CA VAL A 114 6.25 6.64 -16.84
C VAL A 114 6.40 7.56 -18.06
N PRO A 115 5.33 8.19 -18.59
CA PRO A 115 5.50 9.17 -19.67
C PRO A 115 6.40 10.36 -19.28
N MET A 116 6.27 10.90 -18.05
CA MET A 116 7.13 11.98 -17.59
C MET A 116 8.61 11.56 -17.56
N GLY A 117 8.93 10.38 -17.05
CA GLY A 117 10.29 9.85 -17.01
C GLY A 117 10.88 9.61 -18.41
N VAL A 118 10.08 9.05 -19.34
CA VAL A 118 10.47 8.85 -20.75
C VAL A 118 10.76 10.18 -21.43
N ILE A 119 9.87 11.19 -21.27
CA ILE A 119 10.06 12.53 -21.82
C ILE A 119 11.30 13.21 -21.24
N ALA A 120 11.52 13.11 -19.94
CA ALA A 120 12.69 13.66 -19.27
C ALA A 120 13.99 13.04 -19.77
N ALA A 121 14.02 11.71 -19.99
CA ALA A 121 15.17 11.02 -20.53
C ALA A 121 15.44 11.40 -22.01
N TRP A 122 14.37 11.46 -22.82
CA TRP A 122 14.48 11.84 -24.23
C TRP A 122 14.99 13.27 -24.41
N LYS A 123 14.54 14.19 -23.55
CA LYS A 123 14.95 15.61 -23.54
C LYS A 123 16.01 15.90 -22.48
N ALA A 124 16.90 14.94 -22.19
CA ALA A 124 17.91 15.08 -21.17
C ALA A 124 18.76 16.36 -21.34
N GLY A 125 19.00 17.08 -20.23
CA GLY A 125 19.73 18.35 -20.21
C GLY A 125 18.95 19.60 -20.62
N THR A 126 17.73 19.44 -21.15
CA THR A 126 16.86 20.58 -21.53
C THR A 126 16.07 21.10 -20.32
N MET A 127 15.39 22.26 -20.52
CA MET A 127 14.49 22.84 -19.50
C MET A 127 13.33 21.86 -19.15
N THR A 128 12.80 21.12 -20.12
CA THR A 128 11.73 20.12 -19.87
C THR A 128 12.20 19.06 -18.87
N ASP A 129 13.40 18.53 -19.04
CA ASP A 129 14.00 17.56 -18.11
C ASP A 129 14.15 18.17 -16.71
N ARG A 130 14.70 19.37 -16.62
CA ARG A 130 14.89 20.08 -15.35
C ARG A 130 13.57 20.32 -14.62
N LEU A 131 12.53 20.78 -15.33
CA LEU A 131 11.21 21.03 -14.72
C LEU A 131 10.57 19.75 -14.19
N ILE A 132 10.63 18.64 -14.94
CA ILE A 132 10.12 17.34 -14.51
C ILE A 132 10.86 16.88 -13.25
N MET A 133 12.19 17.03 -13.20
CA MET A 133 12.98 16.62 -12.05
C MET A 133 12.75 17.53 -10.82
N VAL A 134 12.58 18.84 -11.01
CA VAL A 134 12.20 19.77 -9.93
C VAL A 134 10.82 19.38 -9.37
N PHE A 135 9.84 19.13 -10.23
CA PHE A 135 8.52 18.64 -9.81
C PHE A 135 8.63 17.32 -9.02
N ALA A 136 9.45 16.38 -9.49
CA ALA A 136 9.68 15.13 -8.80
C ALA A 136 10.31 15.33 -7.41
N VAL A 137 11.29 16.24 -7.27
CA VAL A 137 11.90 16.54 -5.98
C VAL A 137 10.89 17.19 -5.04
N LEU A 138 10.14 18.19 -5.50
CA LEU A 138 9.12 18.87 -4.70
C LEU A 138 8.01 17.92 -4.26
N GLY A 139 7.52 17.06 -5.17
CA GLY A 139 6.47 16.08 -4.86
C GLY A 139 6.86 15.07 -3.79
N PHE A 140 8.15 14.73 -3.70
CA PHE A 140 8.66 13.83 -2.65
C PHE A 140 8.96 14.55 -1.34
N SER A 141 9.26 15.85 -1.39
CA SER A 141 9.67 16.64 -0.21
C SER A 141 8.50 17.11 0.64
N VAL A 142 7.31 17.26 0.05
CA VAL A 142 6.13 17.77 0.77
C VAL A 142 5.34 16.60 1.35
N PRO A 143 5.04 16.62 2.67
CA PRO A 143 4.21 15.57 3.28
C PRO A 143 2.83 15.46 2.63
N VAL A 144 2.32 14.22 2.45
CA VAL A 144 1.05 13.95 1.78
C VAL A 144 -0.15 14.70 2.37
N PHE A 145 -0.18 14.86 3.71
CA PHE A 145 -1.27 15.57 4.37
C PHE A 145 -1.28 17.07 4.03
N VAL A 146 -0.10 17.70 3.84
CA VAL A 146 0.01 19.10 3.41
C VAL A 146 -0.54 19.25 1.99
N ILE A 147 -0.15 18.35 1.08
CA ILE A 147 -0.68 18.32 -0.29
C ILE A 147 -2.20 18.12 -0.24
N GLY A 148 -2.68 17.17 0.56
CA GLY A 148 -4.10 16.88 0.73
C GLY A 148 -4.90 18.09 1.18
N TYR A 149 -4.47 18.78 2.24
CA TYR A 149 -5.15 19.99 2.72
C TYR A 149 -5.08 21.16 1.72
N ALA A 150 -3.96 21.36 1.04
CA ALA A 150 -3.83 22.37 0.00
C ALA A 150 -4.79 22.09 -1.17
N MET A 151 -4.90 20.83 -1.60
CA MET A 151 -5.85 20.42 -2.65
C MET A 151 -7.30 20.57 -2.22
N MET A 152 -7.66 20.20 -0.99
CA MET A 152 -9.01 20.44 -0.45
C MET A 152 -9.34 21.93 -0.42
N TRP A 153 -8.43 22.76 0.07
CA TRP A 153 -8.63 24.19 0.10
C TRP A 153 -8.89 24.77 -1.30
N LEU A 154 -8.03 24.42 -2.27
CA LEU A 154 -8.13 24.96 -3.62
C LEU A 154 -9.32 24.36 -4.39
N PHE A 155 -9.40 23.04 -4.50
CA PHE A 155 -10.33 22.36 -5.43
C PHE A 155 -11.71 22.10 -4.82
N SER A 156 -11.82 21.98 -3.49
CA SER A 156 -13.11 21.72 -2.86
C SER A 156 -13.73 22.99 -2.29
N ILE A 157 -12.96 23.78 -1.51
CA ILE A 157 -13.52 24.96 -0.82
C ILE A 157 -13.59 26.15 -1.77
N THR A 158 -12.48 26.47 -2.49
CA THR A 158 -12.42 27.68 -3.33
C THR A 158 -13.13 27.48 -4.68
N LEU A 159 -12.87 26.36 -5.37
CA LEU A 159 -13.40 26.09 -6.72
C LEU A 159 -14.71 25.27 -6.70
N GLY A 160 -15.02 24.55 -5.63
CA GLY A 160 -16.25 23.74 -5.53
C GLY A 160 -16.31 22.55 -6.48
N TRP A 161 -15.16 22.10 -7.04
CA TRP A 161 -15.14 21.03 -8.05
C TRP A 161 -15.30 19.63 -7.46
N PHE A 162 -14.77 19.40 -6.27
CA PHE A 162 -14.73 18.11 -5.59
C PHE A 162 -15.30 18.19 -4.17
N PRO A 163 -15.76 17.07 -3.59
CA PRO A 163 -16.14 17.04 -2.18
C PRO A 163 -14.93 17.27 -1.29
N VAL A 164 -15.14 17.89 -0.14
CA VAL A 164 -14.07 18.15 0.84
C VAL A 164 -13.59 16.84 1.46
N GLN A 165 -14.54 15.98 1.86
CA GLN A 165 -14.25 14.72 2.57
C GLN A 165 -15.30 13.66 2.23
N GLY A 166 -14.99 12.41 2.61
CA GLY A 166 -15.89 11.28 2.48
C GLY A 166 -15.60 10.42 1.26
N TYR A 167 -16.21 9.25 1.23
CA TYR A 167 -16.09 8.25 0.20
C TYR A 167 -17.46 7.82 -0.28
N LYS A 168 -17.60 7.63 -1.57
CA LYS A 168 -18.78 7.03 -2.21
C LYS A 168 -18.38 5.72 -2.86
N PRO A 169 -18.99 4.58 -2.46
CA PRO A 169 -18.72 3.29 -3.11
C PRO A 169 -19.01 3.32 -4.61
N ILE A 170 -18.32 2.48 -5.37
CA ILE A 170 -18.55 2.37 -6.82
C ILE A 170 -19.98 1.90 -7.13
N GLY A 171 -20.59 1.15 -6.20
CA GLY A 171 -21.99 0.71 -6.29
C GLY A 171 -23.01 1.85 -6.24
N ASP A 172 -22.68 3.00 -5.64
CA ASP A 172 -23.53 4.19 -5.58
C ASP A 172 -23.46 5.02 -6.89
N GLY A 173 -22.63 4.60 -7.83
CA GLY A 173 -22.45 5.23 -9.14
C GLY A 173 -21.01 5.64 -9.42
N PHE A 174 -20.60 5.45 -10.68
CA PHE A 174 -19.21 5.69 -11.09
C PHE A 174 -18.78 7.16 -10.92
N TRP A 175 -19.63 8.12 -11.25
CA TRP A 175 -19.28 9.54 -11.17
C TRP A 175 -19.14 10.07 -9.72
N PRO A 176 -20.08 9.78 -8.78
CA PRO A 176 -19.89 10.07 -7.37
C PRO A 176 -18.64 9.44 -6.77
N PHE A 177 -18.37 8.17 -7.11
CA PHE A 177 -17.14 7.47 -6.71
C PHE A 177 -15.90 8.22 -7.20
N LEU A 178 -15.81 8.50 -8.52
CA LEU A 178 -14.65 9.18 -9.11
C LEU A 178 -14.38 10.54 -8.46
N ARG A 179 -15.44 11.35 -8.24
CA ARG A 179 -15.30 12.65 -7.57
C ARG A 179 -14.79 12.52 -6.13
N SER A 180 -15.21 11.49 -5.40
CA SER A 180 -14.79 11.29 -4.01
C SER A 180 -13.35 10.81 -3.88
N ILE A 181 -12.84 10.05 -4.87
CA ILE A 181 -11.50 9.44 -4.79
C ILE A 181 -10.41 10.25 -5.49
N THR A 182 -10.76 11.20 -6.38
CA THR A 182 -9.78 11.93 -7.21
C THR A 182 -8.76 12.71 -6.39
N LEU A 183 -9.19 13.57 -5.47
CA LEU A 183 -8.26 14.37 -4.66
C LEU A 183 -7.36 13.50 -3.77
N PRO A 184 -7.87 12.49 -3.03
CA PRO A 184 -7.03 11.54 -2.30
C PRO A 184 -6.02 10.83 -3.19
N THR A 185 -6.45 10.36 -4.36
CA THR A 185 -5.60 9.68 -5.34
C THR A 185 -4.47 10.56 -5.83
N VAL A 186 -4.76 11.80 -6.22
CA VAL A 186 -3.73 12.74 -6.71
C VAL A 186 -2.79 13.14 -5.59
N ALA A 187 -3.31 13.47 -4.40
CA ALA A 187 -2.49 13.88 -3.26
C ALA A 187 -1.48 12.78 -2.87
N LEU A 188 -1.95 11.54 -2.76
CA LEU A 188 -1.10 10.39 -2.46
C LEU A 188 -0.20 10.04 -3.63
N GLY A 189 -0.75 10.10 -4.85
CA GLY A 189 -0.07 9.70 -6.08
C GLY A 189 1.12 10.58 -6.45
N ILE A 190 1.14 11.86 -6.11
CA ILE A 190 2.26 12.79 -6.42
C ILE A 190 3.59 12.24 -5.89
N ILE A 191 3.62 11.65 -4.71
CA ILE A 191 4.83 11.05 -4.13
C ILE A 191 5.34 9.89 -5.00
N TYR A 192 4.43 9.02 -5.45
CA TYR A 192 4.77 7.87 -6.29
C TYR A 192 5.13 8.28 -7.71
N VAL A 193 4.46 9.32 -8.25
CA VAL A 193 4.83 9.94 -9.54
C VAL A 193 6.28 10.41 -9.47
N ALA A 194 6.66 11.12 -8.41
CA ALA A 194 8.02 11.61 -8.21
C ALA A 194 9.06 10.48 -8.18
N LEU A 195 8.76 9.41 -7.43
CA LEU A 195 9.64 8.26 -7.29
C LEU A 195 9.81 7.49 -8.61
N ILE A 196 8.68 7.12 -9.24
CA ILE A 196 8.66 6.32 -10.46
C ILE A 196 9.26 7.10 -11.64
N ALA A 197 8.92 8.40 -11.81
CA ALA A 197 9.43 9.21 -12.91
C ALA A 197 10.96 9.35 -12.87
N ARG A 198 11.54 9.52 -11.67
CA ARG A 198 13.00 9.60 -11.50
C ARG A 198 13.70 8.31 -11.89
N ILE A 199 13.20 7.17 -11.47
CA ILE A 199 13.80 5.86 -11.83
C ILE A 199 13.56 5.57 -13.31
N THR A 200 12.36 5.85 -13.83
CA THR A 200 12.10 5.70 -15.28
C THR A 200 13.08 6.52 -16.10
N ARG A 201 13.31 7.78 -15.73
CA ARG A 201 14.31 8.62 -16.41
C ARG A 201 15.71 8.02 -16.37
N ALA A 202 16.17 7.58 -15.19
CA ALA A 202 17.52 7.02 -15.03
C ALA A 202 17.69 5.75 -15.88
N SER A 203 16.75 4.80 -15.80
CA SER A 203 16.80 3.55 -16.57
C SER A 203 16.69 3.79 -18.08
N MET A 204 15.87 4.75 -18.51
CA MET A 204 15.78 5.13 -19.92
C MET A 204 17.07 5.75 -20.45
N LEU A 205 17.75 6.60 -19.67
CA LEU A 205 19.01 7.21 -20.07
C LEU A 205 20.09 6.13 -20.26
N GLU A 206 20.19 5.17 -19.35
CA GLU A 206 21.13 4.06 -19.46
C GLU A 206 20.90 3.28 -20.75
N VAL A 207 19.66 2.86 -21.01
CA VAL A 207 19.29 2.11 -22.22
C VAL A 207 19.53 2.92 -23.50
N LEU A 208 19.22 4.22 -23.52
CA LEU A 208 19.37 5.07 -24.70
C LEU A 208 20.83 5.27 -25.15
N THR A 209 21.82 5.01 -24.28
CA THR A 209 23.24 5.09 -24.58
C THR A 209 23.82 3.80 -25.15
N GLU A 210 23.09 2.68 -25.10
CA GLU A 210 23.53 1.37 -25.58
C GLU A 210 23.75 1.33 -27.11
N ASP A 211 24.71 0.52 -27.56
CA ASP A 211 25.10 0.43 -28.97
C ASP A 211 23.99 -0.12 -29.88
N TYR A 212 23.15 -1.02 -29.39
CA TYR A 212 22.00 -1.49 -30.16
C TYR A 212 20.97 -0.39 -30.45
N MET A 213 20.88 0.61 -29.56
CA MET A 213 20.00 1.78 -29.77
C MET A 213 20.57 2.69 -30.87
N ARG A 214 21.89 2.85 -30.95
CA ARG A 214 22.57 3.54 -32.05
C ARG A 214 22.32 2.82 -33.38
N THR A 215 22.44 1.50 -33.38
CA THR A 215 22.18 0.65 -34.55
C THR A 215 20.72 0.76 -35.01
N ALA A 216 19.77 0.72 -34.07
CA ALA A 216 18.34 0.88 -34.39
C ALA A 216 18.04 2.23 -35.02
N ARG A 217 18.64 3.32 -34.52
CA ARG A 217 18.54 4.67 -35.09
C ARG A 217 19.15 4.75 -36.49
N ALA A 218 20.34 4.12 -36.70
CA ALA A 218 21.00 4.08 -38.02
C ALA A 218 20.18 3.30 -39.06
N LYS A 219 19.36 2.34 -38.65
CA LYS A 219 18.41 1.61 -39.52
C LYS A 219 17.13 2.40 -39.84
N GLY A 220 17.02 3.64 -39.37
CA GLY A 220 15.91 4.54 -39.71
C GLY A 220 14.63 4.34 -38.89
N LEU A 221 14.72 3.69 -37.69
CA LEU A 221 13.57 3.61 -36.81
C LEU A 221 13.15 5.01 -36.33
N ASP A 222 11.82 5.26 -36.34
CA ASP A 222 11.27 6.49 -35.81
C ASP A 222 11.43 6.60 -34.28
N ASN A 223 11.36 7.82 -33.78
CA ASN A 223 11.61 8.10 -32.36
C ASN A 223 10.63 7.39 -31.43
N ASN A 224 9.35 7.26 -31.83
CA ASN A 224 8.34 6.58 -31.00
C ASN A 224 8.62 5.08 -30.87
N ALA A 225 8.94 4.43 -32.00
CA ALA A 225 9.34 3.02 -31.98
C ALA A 225 10.63 2.81 -31.15
N LEU A 226 11.60 3.72 -31.29
CA LEU A 226 12.84 3.69 -30.53
C LEU A 226 12.59 3.80 -29.02
N LEU A 227 11.75 4.77 -28.60
CA LEU A 227 11.48 5.03 -27.18
C LEU A 227 10.58 3.96 -26.55
N ILE A 228 9.45 3.64 -27.19
CA ILE A 228 8.43 2.78 -26.58
C ILE A 228 8.77 1.31 -26.78
N ARG A 229 9.08 0.91 -28.02
CA ARG A 229 9.25 -0.51 -28.34
C ARG A 229 10.61 -1.05 -27.96
N HIS A 230 11.68 -0.24 -28.03
CA HIS A 230 13.04 -0.67 -27.74
C HIS A 230 13.53 -0.20 -26.38
N ALA A 231 13.53 1.11 -26.11
CA ALA A 231 14.10 1.62 -24.86
C ALA A 231 13.25 1.28 -23.63
N LEU A 232 11.95 1.62 -23.63
CA LEU A 232 11.07 1.41 -22.47
C LEU A 232 10.94 -0.09 -22.13
N ARG A 233 10.89 -0.96 -23.13
CA ARG A 233 10.84 -2.40 -22.92
C ARG A 233 12.10 -2.93 -22.21
N ASN A 234 13.28 -2.44 -22.57
CA ASN A 234 14.53 -2.86 -21.93
C ASN A 234 14.73 -2.16 -20.55
N ALA A 235 14.19 -0.97 -20.37
CA ALA A 235 14.17 -0.27 -19.08
C ALA A 235 13.06 -0.77 -18.12
N SER A 236 12.19 -1.70 -18.53
CA SER A 236 10.99 -2.09 -17.78
C SER A 236 11.30 -2.77 -16.45
N VAL A 237 12.38 -3.56 -16.33
CA VAL A 237 12.68 -4.31 -15.10
C VAL A 237 12.91 -3.35 -13.90
N PRO A 238 13.80 -2.35 -13.96
CA PRO A 238 13.93 -1.37 -12.88
C PRO A 238 12.65 -0.57 -12.61
N ILE A 239 11.88 -0.25 -13.66
CA ILE A 239 10.62 0.49 -13.53
C ILE A 239 9.58 -0.33 -12.80
N VAL A 240 9.39 -1.60 -13.14
CA VAL A 240 8.45 -2.49 -12.43
C VAL A 240 8.91 -2.75 -11.00
N THR A 241 10.22 -2.87 -10.77
CA THR A 241 10.77 -2.99 -9.41
C THR A 241 10.37 -1.80 -8.54
N ILE A 242 10.54 -0.56 -9.03
CA ILE A 242 10.20 0.62 -8.24
C ILE A 242 8.68 0.80 -8.07
N ILE A 243 7.87 0.39 -9.06
CA ILE A 243 6.42 0.34 -8.92
C ILE A 243 6.05 -0.63 -7.79
N GLY A 244 6.67 -1.80 -7.74
CA GLY A 244 6.43 -2.78 -6.70
C GLY A 244 6.81 -2.28 -5.31
N ILE A 245 7.96 -1.66 -5.17
CA ILE A 245 8.35 -0.99 -3.91
C ILE A 245 7.34 0.11 -3.56
N GLY A 246 6.87 0.87 -4.55
CA GLY A 246 5.82 1.88 -4.37
C GLY A 246 4.52 1.28 -3.83
N ILE A 247 4.05 0.15 -4.35
CA ILE A 247 2.85 -0.54 -3.86
C ILE A 247 3.04 -0.97 -2.38
N ALA A 248 4.22 -1.47 -2.03
CA ALA A 248 4.52 -1.83 -0.66
C ALA A 248 4.48 -0.63 0.30
N LEU A 249 5.03 0.52 -0.13
CA LEU A 249 5.01 1.77 0.63
C LEU A 249 3.61 2.41 0.69
N LEU A 250 2.71 2.10 -0.26
CA LEU A 250 1.34 2.61 -0.29
C LEU A 250 0.58 2.26 0.99
N ILE A 251 0.83 1.12 1.61
CA ILE A 251 0.17 0.69 2.84
C ILE A 251 0.28 1.77 3.92
N GLY A 252 1.48 2.34 4.13
CA GLY A 252 1.68 3.43 5.08
C GLY A 252 1.06 4.76 4.64
N GLY A 253 1.16 5.10 3.35
CA GLY A 253 0.64 6.36 2.80
C GLY A 253 -0.90 6.41 2.77
N VAL A 254 -1.55 5.28 2.52
CA VAL A 254 -3.01 5.16 2.53
C VAL A 254 -3.58 5.51 3.90
N VAL A 255 -2.95 5.07 5.00
CA VAL A 255 -3.39 5.35 6.38
C VAL A 255 -3.56 6.85 6.64
N VAL A 256 -2.54 7.65 6.28
CA VAL A 256 -2.57 9.11 6.45
C VAL A 256 -3.62 9.74 5.54
N THR A 257 -3.68 9.32 4.28
CA THR A 257 -4.62 9.88 3.30
C THR A 257 -6.08 9.60 3.66
N GLU A 258 -6.40 8.39 4.12
CA GLU A 258 -7.74 8.03 4.60
C GLU A 258 -8.17 8.90 5.78
N SER A 259 -7.25 9.20 6.69
CA SER A 259 -7.51 10.07 7.84
C SER A 259 -7.76 11.51 7.43
N VAL A 260 -6.95 12.06 6.51
CA VAL A 260 -7.06 13.44 6.02
C VAL A 260 -8.37 13.65 5.26
N PHE A 261 -8.73 12.72 4.37
CA PHE A 261 -9.93 12.81 3.52
C PHE A 261 -11.19 12.17 4.14
N ASN A 262 -11.08 11.70 5.39
CA ASN A 262 -12.18 11.03 6.10
C ASN A 262 -12.78 9.84 5.33
N ILE A 263 -11.90 9.04 4.72
CA ILE A 263 -12.25 7.81 4.01
C ILE A 263 -12.37 6.68 5.03
N PRO A 264 -13.49 5.92 5.05
CA PRO A 264 -13.69 4.83 6.02
C PRO A 264 -12.94 3.56 5.61
N GLY A 265 -11.60 3.61 5.55
CA GLY A 265 -10.76 2.50 5.15
C GLY A 265 -10.07 1.78 6.31
N LEU A 266 -9.22 0.79 5.96
CA LEU A 266 -8.45 -0.03 6.92
C LEU A 266 -7.39 0.79 7.66
N GLY A 267 -6.77 1.76 7.01
CA GLY A 267 -5.77 2.61 7.64
C GLY A 267 -6.36 3.44 8.76
N ARG A 268 -7.53 4.04 8.52
CA ARG A 268 -8.26 4.76 9.56
C ARG A 268 -8.72 3.83 10.68
N LEU A 269 -9.23 2.64 10.34
CA LEU A 269 -9.58 1.62 11.33
C LEU A 269 -8.39 1.28 12.23
N THR A 270 -7.19 1.21 11.66
CA THR A 270 -5.96 0.94 12.41
C THR A 270 -5.65 2.06 13.40
N ILE A 271 -5.72 3.34 12.96
CA ILE A 271 -5.49 4.49 13.86
C ILE A 271 -6.49 4.48 15.01
N ASP A 272 -7.78 4.33 14.70
CA ASP A 272 -8.84 4.30 15.70
C ASP A 272 -8.63 3.15 16.70
N ALA A 273 -8.23 1.96 16.22
CA ALA A 273 -7.93 0.80 17.05
C ALA A 273 -6.70 1.02 17.94
N VAL A 274 -5.63 1.63 17.42
CA VAL A 274 -4.41 1.92 18.20
C VAL A 274 -4.72 2.93 19.32
N LEU A 275 -5.44 4.00 19.02
CA LEU A 275 -5.82 5.02 19.99
C LEU A 275 -6.70 4.45 21.11
N ARG A 276 -7.54 3.45 20.80
CA ARG A 276 -8.44 2.78 21.74
C ARG A 276 -7.82 1.52 22.35
N ARG A 277 -6.63 1.09 21.92
CA ARG A 277 -5.99 -0.17 22.32
C ARG A 277 -6.85 -1.41 22.02
N ASP A 278 -7.58 -1.40 20.88
CA ASP A 278 -8.39 -2.53 20.42
C ASP A 278 -7.47 -3.57 19.74
N TYR A 279 -6.83 -4.40 20.53
CA TYR A 279 -5.82 -5.35 20.07
C TYR A 279 -6.31 -6.33 19.00
N PRO A 280 -7.52 -6.93 19.09
CA PRO A 280 -8.00 -7.82 18.03
C PRO A 280 -8.07 -7.13 16.67
N ILE A 281 -8.52 -5.87 16.60
CA ILE A 281 -8.53 -5.12 15.34
C ILE A 281 -7.10 -4.85 14.88
N ILE A 282 -6.19 -4.39 15.76
CA ILE A 282 -4.80 -4.12 15.41
C ILE A 282 -4.15 -5.39 14.84
N GLN A 283 -4.29 -6.52 15.52
CA GLN A 283 -3.76 -7.80 15.07
C GLN A 283 -4.32 -8.21 13.71
N GLY A 284 -5.64 -8.17 13.56
CA GLY A 284 -6.33 -8.53 12.31
C GLY A 284 -5.90 -7.66 11.13
N VAL A 285 -5.81 -6.35 11.30
CA VAL A 285 -5.41 -5.43 10.23
C VAL A 285 -3.94 -5.58 9.86
N ILE A 286 -3.03 -5.76 10.82
CA ILE A 286 -1.61 -6.01 10.54
C ILE A 286 -1.44 -7.32 9.76
N LEU A 287 -2.16 -8.38 10.11
CA LEU A 287 -2.13 -9.65 9.37
C LEU A 287 -2.61 -9.47 7.93
N ILE A 288 -3.70 -8.74 7.71
CA ILE A 288 -4.22 -8.47 6.36
C ILE A 288 -3.23 -7.65 5.54
N PHE A 289 -2.66 -6.58 6.10
CA PHE A 289 -1.65 -5.78 5.40
C PHE A 289 -0.39 -6.61 5.09
N SER A 290 0.03 -7.47 6.01
CA SER A 290 1.19 -8.35 5.79
C SER A 290 0.90 -9.39 4.71
N ALA A 291 -0.29 -9.98 4.69
CA ALA A 291 -0.71 -10.89 3.63
C ALA A 291 -0.78 -10.16 2.27
N ALA A 292 -1.34 -8.97 2.22
CA ALA A 292 -1.38 -8.14 1.02
C ALA A 292 0.03 -7.81 0.51
N TYR A 293 0.96 -7.43 1.42
CA TYR A 293 2.36 -7.19 1.09
C TYR A 293 3.04 -8.42 0.47
N VAL A 294 2.82 -9.60 1.05
CA VAL A 294 3.37 -10.87 0.55
C VAL A 294 2.83 -11.17 -0.86
N ILE A 295 1.50 -11.00 -1.06
CA ILE A 295 0.87 -11.21 -2.37
C ILE A 295 1.44 -10.24 -3.42
N VAL A 296 1.58 -8.97 -3.08
CA VAL A 296 2.15 -7.96 -3.98
C VAL A 296 3.58 -8.32 -4.37
N ASN A 297 4.43 -8.69 -3.40
CA ASN A 297 5.82 -9.11 -3.72
C ASN A 297 5.84 -10.35 -4.62
N LEU A 298 4.96 -11.32 -4.37
CA LEU A 298 4.85 -12.49 -5.24
C LEU A 298 4.47 -12.10 -6.67
N LEU A 299 3.50 -11.17 -6.85
CA LEU A 299 3.09 -10.69 -8.17
C LEU A 299 4.23 -9.94 -8.88
N ILE A 300 5.04 -9.17 -8.15
CA ILE A 300 6.23 -8.50 -8.69
C ILE A 300 7.24 -9.53 -9.16
N ASP A 301 7.56 -10.53 -8.34
CA ASP A 301 8.48 -11.60 -8.69
C ASP A 301 8.02 -12.36 -9.94
N LEU A 302 6.73 -12.63 -10.06
CA LEU A 302 6.14 -13.25 -11.25
C LEU A 302 6.24 -12.33 -12.47
N SER A 303 6.09 -11.02 -12.30
CA SER A 303 6.21 -10.07 -13.41
C SER A 303 7.61 -10.07 -14.05
N TYR A 304 8.67 -10.28 -13.26
CA TYR A 304 10.02 -10.38 -13.80
C TYR A 304 10.17 -11.54 -14.76
N THR A 305 9.54 -12.69 -14.52
CA THR A 305 9.62 -13.84 -15.43
C THR A 305 8.99 -13.58 -16.80
N VAL A 306 8.01 -12.65 -16.85
CA VAL A 306 7.32 -12.24 -18.09
C VAL A 306 8.13 -11.16 -18.81
N LEU A 307 8.74 -10.23 -18.07
CA LEU A 307 9.45 -9.08 -18.63
C LEU A 307 10.86 -9.44 -19.12
N ASP A 308 11.56 -10.31 -18.42
CA ASP A 308 12.90 -10.77 -18.82
C ASP A 308 12.94 -12.29 -19.05
N PRO A 309 12.77 -12.75 -20.31
CA PRO A 309 12.85 -14.17 -20.66
C PRO A 309 14.23 -14.80 -20.42
N ARG A 310 15.27 -14.00 -20.14
CA ARG A 310 16.62 -14.48 -19.85
C ARG A 310 16.75 -15.06 -18.44
N ILE A 311 15.84 -14.68 -17.55
CA ILE A 311 15.76 -15.26 -16.21
C ILE A 311 15.17 -16.67 -16.34
N ARG A 312 16.05 -17.65 -16.55
CA ARG A 312 15.73 -19.09 -16.52
C ARG A 312 16.00 -19.59 -15.11
N TYR A 313 14.98 -20.11 -14.46
CA TYR A 313 15.06 -20.75 -13.15
C TYR A 313 15.09 -22.26 -13.26
#